data_b5ffb53838cddbcb04ee3a6a54a2847c
#
_entry.id   b5ffb53838cddbcb04ee3a6a54a2847c
#
_cell.length_a   1.000
_cell.length_b   1.000
_cell.length_c   1.000
_cell.angle_alpha   90.00
_cell.angle_beta   90.00
_cell.angle_gamma   90.00
#
_symmetry.space_group_name_H-M   'P 1'
#
loop_
_entity.id
_entity.type
_entity.pdbx_description
1 polymer ?
#
loop_
_entity_poly.entity_id
_entity_poly.type
_entity_poly.pdbx_seq_one_letter_code
_entity_poly.pdbx_strand_id
1 'polypeptide(L)'
;MRVLVTGGAGYIGTHTMLEMLAADSTPLAVDNFANSSPVALERVARLSNRKFDHTEASLTDAPAMRQITEDFKPEAVIHFAGLKAVGEFEQNPLTYYEENVSGTIQLLKAMDAVGCKKIVFSSSATVYGEPQYLPYDEVHPLSPVNPYGRTKLFIEEILRDWAATDPQKSVMLLRYFNPVGAHASGEIGEDPCGTPNNLVPFIAQVAVGRRDRLKVFGDDYDTPDGTGIRDYIHVSDLATGHVAALNYTSRHGGVEVVNLGTGRGQSVREVIAAFAKASGRDIPHEIAPRRRADIASFYASTEKAKLLLGWQARLSLDDMCRYVWRWQSQNPEGYEYG
;
A
#
# COMPACT_ATOMS: atom_id res chain seq x y z
N MET A 1 14.25 -16.86 4.37
CA MET A 1 13.97 -16.62 2.94
C MET A 1 14.57 -15.29 2.53
N ARG A 2 15.34 -15.26 1.44
CA ARG A 2 15.85 -13.99 0.86
C ARG A 2 14.76 -13.37 0.01
N VAL A 3 14.35 -12.16 0.34
CA VAL A 3 13.21 -11.47 -0.32
C VAL A 3 13.64 -10.11 -0.80
N LEU A 4 13.53 -9.86 -2.10
CA LEU A 4 13.70 -8.53 -2.67
C LEU A 4 12.41 -7.73 -2.45
N VAL A 5 12.52 -6.54 -1.85
CA VAL A 5 11.39 -5.66 -1.55
C VAL A 5 11.54 -4.37 -2.33
N THR A 6 10.84 -4.23 -3.45
CA THR A 6 10.86 -2.98 -4.22
C THR A 6 9.89 -1.98 -3.62
N GLY A 7 10.28 -0.72 -3.51
CA GLY A 7 9.54 0.28 -2.74
C GLY A 7 9.64 0.04 -1.23
N GLY A 8 10.75 -0.58 -0.78
CA GLY A 8 10.94 -1.01 0.59
C GLY A 8 11.06 0.12 1.60
N ALA A 9 11.45 1.32 1.18
CA ALA A 9 11.52 2.52 2.02
C ALA A 9 10.17 3.26 2.12
N GLY A 10 9.20 2.88 1.31
CA GLY A 10 7.86 3.47 1.33
C GLY A 10 7.06 3.10 2.56
N TYR A 11 5.90 3.75 2.72
CA TYR A 11 5.01 3.59 3.88
C TYR A 11 4.65 2.13 4.17
N ILE A 12 4.11 1.40 3.17
CA ILE A 12 3.73 -0.01 3.35
C ILE A 12 4.98 -0.90 3.40
N GLY A 13 6.00 -0.57 2.59
CA GLY A 13 7.25 -1.30 2.52
C GLY A 13 7.94 -1.42 3.88
N THR A 14 8.13 -0.30 4.59
CA THR A 14 8.80 -0.25 5.90
C THR A 14 8.09 -1.09 6.96
N HIS A 15 6.76 -1.04 7.02
CA HIS A 15 5.97 -1.87 7.93
C HIS A 15 6.08 -3.36 7.57
N THR A 16 6.08 -3.68 6.27
CA THR A 16 6.26 -5.07 5.81
C THR A 16 7.67 -5.58 6.08
N MET A 17 8.69 -4.73 5.92
CA MET A 17 10.07 -5.05 6.29
C MET A 17 10.19 -5.44 7.76
N LEU A 18 9.52 -4.73 8.69
CA LEU A 18 9.49 -5.09 10.11
C LEU A 18 8.90 -6.48 10.34
N GLU A 19 7.73 -6.76 9.77
CA GLU A 19 7.07 -8.05 9.91
C GLU A 19 7.88 -9.20 9.29
N MET A 20 8.57 -8.95 8.17
CA MET A 20 9.47 -9.92 7.55
C MET A 20 10.70 -10.22 8.41
N LEU A 21 11.30 -9.19 9.02
CA LEU A 21 12.43 -9.35 9.95
C LEU A 21 12.01 -10.11 11.21
N ALA A 22 10.80 -9.85 11.73
CA ALA A 22 10.23 -10.60 12.85
C ALA A 22 9.97 -12.08 12.48
N ALA A 23 9.69 -12.38 11.21
CA ALA A 23 9.49 -13.72 10.68
C ALA A 23 10.79 -14.38 10.16
N ASP A 24 11.97 -13.91 10.58
CA ASP A 24 13.29 -14.43 10.22
C ASP A 24 13.59 -14.47 8.70
N SER A 25 12.97 -13.61 7.94
CA SER A 25 13.33 -13.39 6.53
C SER A 25 14.56 -12.47 6.41
N THR A 26 15.25 -12.56 5.28
CA THR A 26 16.36 -11.70 4.93
C THR A 26 15.93 -10.77 3.79
N PRO A 27 15.40 -9.58 4.08
CA PRO A 27 14.97 -8.65 3.05
C PRO A 27 16.15 -7.84 2.48
N LEU A 28 16.08 -7.51 1.19
CA LEU A 28 16.83 -6.44 0.54
C LEU A 28 15.83 -5.39 0.06
N ALA A 29 15.89 -4.16 0.59
CA ALA A 29 15.07 -3.07 0.12
C ALA A 29 15.68 -2.43 -1.13
N VAL A 30 14.88 -2.25 -2.18
CA VAL A 30 15.23 -1.48 -3.38
C VAL A 30 14.24 -0.34 -3.52
N ASP A 31 14.75 0.89 -3.53
CA ASP A 31 13.92 2.10 -3.61
C ASP A 31 14.70 3.20 -4.33
N ASN A 32 14.03 4.08 -5.06
CA ASN A 32 14.66 5.23 -5.70
C ASN A 32 14.52 6.52 -4.88
N PHE A 33 13.92 6.40 -3.71
CA PHE A 33 13.66 7.48 -2.76
C PHE A 33 12.91 8.70 -3.33
N ALA A 34 12.23 8.56 -4.47
CA ALA A 34 11.46 9.66 -5.08
C ALA A 34 10.29 10.13 -4.19
N ASN A 35 9.71 9.23 -3.39
CA ASN A 35 8.59 9.52 -2.47
C ASN A 35 8.72 8.73 -1.15
N SER A 36 9.94 8.58 -0.67
CA SER A 36 10.29 7.85 0.54
C SER A 36 11.58 8.41 1.12
N SER A 37 11.97 7.96 2.32
CA SER A 37 13.18 8.43 3.00
C SER A 37 14.06 7.25 3.44
N PRO A 38 15.39 7.31 3.25
CA PRO A 38 16.30 6.33 3.83
C PRO A 38 16.24 6.29 5.35
N VAL A 39 15.88 7.40 6.01
CA VAL A 39 15.66 7.47 7.47
C VAL A 39 14.59 6.46 7.92
N ALA A 40 13.59 6.20 7.08
CA ALA A 40 12.57 5.19 7.39
C ALA A 40 13.18 3.79 7.53
N LEU A 41 14.14 3.41 6.67
CA LEU A 41 14.86 2.14 6.75
C LEU A 41 15.79 2.06 7.97
N GLU A 42 16.45 3.15 8.33
CA GLU A 42 17.26 3.23 9.55
C GLU A 42 16.40 3.00 10.80
N ARG A 43 15.19 3.59 10.83
CA ARG A 43 14.23 3.38 11.91
C ARG A 43 13.71 1.94 11.94
N VAL A 44 13.50 1.30 10.79
CA VAL A 44 13.18 -0.15 10.71
C VAL A 44 14.30 -1.00 11.31
N ALA A 45 15.57 -0.73 10.96
CA ALA A 45 16.72 -1.45 11.51
C ALA A 45 16.80 -1.30 13.04
N ARG A 46 16.56 -0.08 13.55
CA ARG A 46 16.53 0.18 15.00
C ARG A 46 15.39 -0.54 15.70
N LEU A 47 14.17 -0.45 15.16
CA LEU A 47 12.98 -1.08 15.75
C LEU A 47 13.07 -2.61 15.77
N SER A 48 13.59 -3.21 14.70
CA SER A 48 13.75 -4.66 14.61
C SER A 48 14.97 -5.18 15.37
N ASN A 49 15.90 -4.30 15.75
CA ASN A 49 17.24 -4.65 16.24
C ASN A 49 17.98 -5.62 15.29
N ARG A 50 17.76 -5.46 13.98
CA ARG A 50 18.37 -6.30 12.93
C ARG A 50 18.96 -5.42 11.84
N LYS A 51 20.07 -5.87 11.27
CA LYS A 51 20.66 -5.29 10.08
C LYS A 51 20.07 -5.95 8.84
N PHE A 52 19.84 -5.16 7.82
CA PHE A 52 19.47 -5.58 6.46
C PHE A 52 20.08 -4.59 5.46
N ASP A 53 20.20 -5.03 4.23
CA ASP A 53 20.75 -4.20 3.17
C ASP A 53 19.66 -3.44 2.41
N HIS A 54 20.02 -2.30 1.86
CA HIS A 54 19.19 -1.55 0.93
C HIS A 54 20.03 -1.00 -0.21
N THR A 55 19.40 -0.77 -1.35
CA THR A 55 20.05 -0.23 -2.55
C THR A 55 19.15 0.82 -3.18
N GLU A 56 19.74 1.95 -3.52
CA GLU A 56 19.06 2.99 -4.32
C GLU A 56 19.07 2.58 -5.78
N ALA A 57 17.90 2.33 -6.36
CA ALA A 57 17.71 2.04 -7.78
C ALA A 57 16.28 2.27 -8.23
N SER A 58 16.10 2.67 -9.51
CA SER A 58 14.80 2.66 -10.17
C SER A 58 14.53 1.31 -10.82
N LEU A 59 13.26 0.88 -10.83
CA LEU A 59 12.83 -0.30 -11.57
C LEU A 59 13.03 -0.17 -13.09
N THR A 60 13.03 1.06 -13.60
CA THR A 60 13.26 1.34 -15.03
C THR A 60 14.73 1.24 -15.43
N ASP A 61 15.65 1.20 -14.45
CA ASP A 61 17.07 0.93 -14.70
C ASP A 61 17.31 -0.60 -14.79
N ALA A 62 17.11 -1.14 -16.00
CA ALA A 62 17.22 -2.57 -16.26
C ALA A 62 18.63 -3.14 -15.92
N PRO A 63 19.76 -2.49 -16.26
CA PRO A 63 21.09 -2.95 -15.84
C PRO A 63 21.24 -3.03 -14.33
N ALA A 64 20.83 -2.00 -13.58
CA ALA A 64 20.91 -1.99 -12.12
C ALA A 64 20.04 -3.09 -11.50
N MET A 65 18.78 -3.24 -11.94
CA MET A 65 17.89 -4.28 -11.45
C MET A 65 18.43 -5.68 -11.70
N ARG A 66 19.03 -5.91 -12.86
CA ARG A 66 19.68 -7.17 -13.19
C ARG A 66 20.84 -7.46 -12.24
N GLN A 67 21.76 -6.50 -12.06
CA GLN A 67 22.91 -6.66 -11.18
C GLN A 67 22.49 -6.94 -9.72
N ILE A 68 21.51 -6.18 -9.19
CA ILE A 68 20.96 -6.34 -7.84
C ILE A 68 20.41 -7.77 -7.66
N THR A 69 19.64 -8.27 -8.63
CA THR A 69 19.05 -9.61 -8.53
C THR A 69 20.09 -10.72 -8.68
N GLU A 70 21.11 -10.55 -9.54
CA GLU A 70 22.23 -11.50 -9.69
C GLU A 70 23.08 -11.60 -8.42
N ASP A 71 23.32 -10.49 -7.72
CA ASP A 71 24.09 -10.44 -6.48
C ASP A 71 23.31 -10.99 -5.30
N PHE A 72 22.06 -10.57 -5.14
CA PHE A 72 21.22 -10.96 -3.99
C PHE A 72 20.61 -12.35 -4.15
N LYS A 73 20.27 -12.78 -5.36
CA LYS A 73 19.61 -14.06 -5.70
C LYS A 73 18.34 -14.27 -4.85
N PRO A 74 17.32 -13.43 -5.01
CA PRO A 74 16.10 -13.52 -4.24
C PRO A 74 15.37 -14.85 -4.47
N GLU A 75 14.78 -15.40 -3.41
CA GLU A 75 13.89 -16.56 -3.47
C GLU A 75 12.45 -16.15 -3.77
N ALA A 76 12.12 -14.89 -3.45
CA ALA A 76 10.84 -14.26 -3.73
C ALA A 76 10.98 -12.74 -3.81
N VAL A 77 9.96 -12.08 -4.39
CA VAL A 77 9.85 -10.63 -4.47
C VAL A 77 8.54 -10.17 -3.81
N ILE A 78 8.60 -9.07 -3.05
CA ILE A 78 7.42 -8.26 -2.72
C ILE A 78 7.54 -6.95 -3.48
N HIS A 79 6.56 -6.66 -4.32
CA HIS A 79 6.61 -5.55 -5.25
C HIS A 79 5.64 -4.43 -4.86
N PHE A 80 6.17 -3.40 -4.17
CA PHE A 80 5.43 -2.19 -3.80
C PHE A 80 5.71 -1.02 -4.73
N ALA A 81 6.92 -0.93 -5.30
CA ALA A 81 7.34 0.22 -6.09
C ALA A 81 6.34 0.58 -7.18
N GLY A 82 6.06 1.86 -7.30
CA GLY A 82 5.16 2.41 -8.30
C GLY A 82 4.56 3.73 -7.86
N LEU A 83 4.28 4.60 -8.82
CA LEU A 83 3.63 5.89 -8.60
C LEU A 83 2.16 5.68 -8.24
N LYS A 84 1.66 6.42 -7.22
CA LYS A 84 0.28 6.32 -6.72
C LYS A 84 -0.40 7.67 -6.47
N ALA A 85 0.27 8.81 -6.66
CA ALA A 85 -0.24 10.13 -6.29
C ALA A 85 -1.49 10.51 -7.08
N VAL A 86 -2.59 10.78 -6.35
CA VAL A 86 -3.86 11.23 -6.95
C VAL A 86 -3.67 12.65 -7.48
N GLY A 87 -4.11 12.91 -8.72
CA GLY A 87 -3.97 14.19 -9.40
C GLY A 87 -2.76 14.27 -10.34
N GLU A 88 -1.65 13.62 -10.04
CA GLU A 88 -0.48 13.58 -10.93
C GLU A 88 -0.72 12.67 -12.14
N PHE A 89 -1.42 11.55 -11.95
CA PHE A 89 -1.71 10.61 -13.04
C PHE A 89 -2.61 11.20 -14.13
N GLU A 90 -3.44 12.20 -13.83
CA GLU A 90 -4.24 12.90 -14.84
C GLU A 90 -3.40 13.83 -15.69
N GLN A 91 -2.34 14.41 -15.10
CA GLN A 91 -1.43 15.34 -15.78
C GLN A 91 -0.31 14.61 -16.54
N ASN A 92 0.21 13.51 -16.00
CA ASN A 92 1.36 12.77 -16.52
C ASN A 92 1.07 11.25 -16.65
N PRO A 93 0.05 10.81 -17.40
CA PRO A 93 -0.32 9.40 -17.45
C PRO A 93 0.78 8.50 -18.02
N LEU A 94 1.58 8.98 -18.98
CA LEU A 94 2.65 8.20 -19.59
C LEU A 94 3.73 7.83 -18.59
N THR A 95 4.10 8.73 -17.68
CA THR A 95 5.05 8.45 -16.60
C THR A 95 4.55 7.32 -15.71
N TYR A 96 3.23 7.26 -15.42
CA TYR A 96 2.65 6.16 -14.66
C TYR A 96 2.75 4.81 -15.38
N TYR A 97 2.58 4.78 -16.71
CA TYR A 97 2.77 3.56 -17.48
C TYR A 97 4.24 3.15 -17.54
N GLU A 98 5.15 4.10 -17.71
CA GLU A 98 6.59 3.86 -17.75
C GLU A 98 7.09 3.32 -16.42
N GLU A 99 6.86 4.03 -15.32
CA GLU A 99 7.34 3.64 -14.00
C GLU A 99 6.68 2.36 -13.50
N ASN A 100 5.34 2.26 -13.58
CA ASN A 100 4.63 1.14 -13.00
C ASN A 100 4.67 -0.10 -13.90
N VAL A 101 4.33 0.03 -15.18
CA VAL A 101 4.20 -1.13 -16.06
C VAL A 101 5.56 -1.55 -16.65
N SER A 102 6.29 -0.61 -17.27
CA SER A 102 7.61 -0.94 -17.84
C SER A 102 8.61 -1.32 -16.76
N GLY A 103 8.59 -0.63 -15.58
CA GLY A 103 9.41 -0.99 -14.43
C GLY A 103 9.13 -2.41 -13.95
N THR A 104 7.85 -2.82 -13.85
CA THR A 104 7.49 -4.20 -13.50
C THR A 104 8.01 -5.22 -14.52
N ILE A 105 7.94 -4.90 -15.82
CA ILE A 105 8.50 -5.79 -16.85
C ILE A 105 10.01 -5.97 -16.68
N GLN A 106 10.76 -4.91 -16.36
CA GLN A 106 12.21 -5.05 -16.10
C GLN A 106 12.48 -5.90 -14.85
N LEU A 107 11.69 -5.72 -13.79
CA LEU A 107 11.76 -6.58 -12.58
C LEU A 107 11.55 -8.05 -12.93
N LEU A 108 10.51 -8.39 -13.72
CA LEU A 108 10.23 -9.77 -14.12
C LEU A 108 11.35 -10.38 -14.96
N LYS A 109 11.95 -9.60 -15.87
CA LYS A 109 13.13 -10.04 -16.64
C LYS A 109 14.33 -10.32 -15.73
N ALA A 110 14.56 -9.47 -14.71
CA ALA A 110 15.62 -9.68 -13.74
C ALA A 110 15.36 -10.91 -12.86
N MET A 111 14.10 -11.15 -12.47
CA MET A 111 13.69 -12.36 -11.75
C MET A 111 13.92 -13.62 -12.58
N ASP A 112 13.53 -13.64 -13.85
CA ASP A 112 13.72 -14.79 -14.75
C ASP A 112 15.22 -15.10 -14.94
N ALA A 113 16.07 -14.08 -15.05
CA ALA A 113 17.51 -14.25 -15.22
C ALA A 113 18.18 -15.03 -14.08
N VAL A 114 17.63 -14.94 -12.85
CA VAL A 114 18.17 -15.64 -11.66
C VAL A 114 17.28 -16.80 -11.20
N GLY A 115 16.22 -17.13 -11.95
CA GLY A 115 15.30 -18.22 -11.63
C GLY A 115 14.39 -17.94 -10.43
N CYS A 116 14.17 -16.66 -10.07
CA CYS A 116 13.21 -16.29 -9.03
C CYS A 116 11.78 -16.39 -9.57
N LYS A 117 10.97 -17.28 -8.98
CA LYS A 117 9.65 -17.65 -9.51
C LYS A 117 8.47 -17.18 -8.66
N LYS A 118 8.72 -16.40 -7.60
CA LYS A 118 7.68 -16.05 -6.62
C LYS A 118 7.57 -14.54 -6.47
N ILE A 119 6.35 -14.03 -6.61
CA ILE A 119 6.09 -12.60 -6.43
C ILE A 119 4.77 -12.35 -5.71
N VAL A 120 4.80 -11.44 -4.73
CA VAL A 120 3.64 -10.83 -4.10
C VAL A 120 3.53 -9.41 -4.63
N PHE A 121 2.46 -9.10 -5.34
CA PHE A 121 2.25 -7.81 -5.97
C PHE A 121 1.26 -6.95 -5.20
N SER A 122 1.68 -5.72 -4.91
CA SER A 122 0.86 -4.64 -4.40
C SER A 122 -0.12 -4.15 -5.46
N SER A 123 -1.23 -4.86 -5.62
CA SER A 123 -2.35 -4.39 -6.43
C SER A 123 -3.23 -3.44 -5.61
N SER A 124 -4.35 -3.03 -6.14
CA SER A 124 -5.24 -2.06 -5.53
C SER A 124 -6.69 -2.39 -5.83
N ALA A 125 -7.57 -2.16 -4.88
CA ALA A 125 -9.01 -2.25 -5.11
C ALA A 125 -9.51 -1.25 -6.17
N THR A 126 -8.73 -0.23 -6.54
CA THR A 126 -9.06 0.69 -7.64
C THR A 126 -9.23 0.00 -9.00
N VAL A 127 -8.76 -1.25 -9.16
CA VAL A 127 -8.99 -2.06 -10.36
C VAL A 127 -10.46 -2.41 -10.59
N TYR A 128 -11.27 -2.43 -9.53
CA TYR A 128 -12.70 -2.72 -9.62
C TYR A 128 -13.49 -1.61 -10.28
N GLY A 129 -13.17 -0.33 -9.99
CA GLY A 129 -13.96 0.82 -10.42
C GLY A 129 -15.27 0.96 -9.65
N GLU A 130 -16.34 1.41 -10.33
CA GLU A 130 -17.66 1.57 -9.71
C GLU A 130 -18.27 0.22 -9.32
N PRO A 131 -18.91 0.12 -8.13
CA PRO A 131 -19.45 -1.14 -7.66
C PRO A 131 -20.69 -1.57 -8.45
N GLN A 132 -20.68 -2.80 -8.95
CA GLN A 132 -21.90 -3.47 -9.42
C GLN A 132 -22.67 -4.10 -8.25
N TYR A 133 -21.97 -4.48 -7.20
CA TYR A 133 -22.46 -4.95 -5.91
C TYR A 133 -21.42 -4.72 -4.81
N LEU A 134 -21.85 -4.77 -3.57
CA LEU A 134 -21.00 -4.64 -2.38
C LEU A 134 -21.32 -5.79 -1.38
N PRO A 135 -20.32 -6.24 -0.61
CA PRO A 135 -18.90 -5.89 -0.65
C PRO A 135 -18.20 -6.38 -1.94
N TYR A 136 -17.08 -5.71 -2.31
CA TYR A 136 -16.24 -6.20 -3.42
C TYR A 136 -15.60 -7.54 -3.05
N ASP A 137 -15.84 -8.57 -3.82
CA ASP A 137 -15.09 -9.82 -3.79
C ASP A 137 -14.10 -9.91 -4.97
N GLU A 138 -13.29 -10.95 -5.01
CA GLU A 138 -12.24 -11.09 -6.03
C GLU A 138 -12.75 -11.47 -7.41
N VAL A 139 -14.03 -11.86 -7.54
CA VAL A 139 -14.70 -12.15 -8.82
C VAL A 139 -15.50 -10.95 -9.35
N HIS A 140 -15.56 -9.85 -8.59
CA HIS A 140 -16.19 -8.62 -9.07
C HIS A 140 -15.55 -8.16 -10.38
N PRO A 141 -16.33 -7.69 -11.38
CA PRO A 141 -15.81 -7.16 -12.63
C PRO A 141 -14.78 -6.04 -12.44
N LEU A 142 -13.79 -6.00 -13.32
CA LEU A 142 -12.70 -5.04 -13.29
C LEU A 142 -12.93 -3.93 -14.32
N SER A 143 -13.03 -2.68 -13.85
CA SER A 143 -13.29 -1.52 -14.70
C SER A 143 -12.66 -0.24 -14.09
N PRO A 144 -11.31 -0.15 -14.03
CA PRO A 144 -10.63 0.96 -13.39
C PRO A 144 -10.95 2.30 -14.07
N VAL A 145 -11.34 3.29 -13.28
CA VAL A 145 -11.80 4.60 -13.77
C VAL A 145 -10.67 5.62 -13.97
N ASN A 146 -9.45 5.31 -13.54
CA ASN A 146 -8.31 6.24 -13.61
C ASN A 146 -7.03 5.53 -14.11
N PRO A 147 -6.01 6.29 -14.57
CA PRO A 147 -4.74 5.73 -15.06
C PRO A 147 -4.03 4.84 -14.05
N TYR A 148 -4.00 5.22 -12.76
CA TYR A 148 -3.38 4.41 -11.72
C TYR A 148 -4.01 3.01 -11.62
N GLY A 149 -5.34 2.94 -11.50
CA GLY A 149 -6.05 1.66 -11.48
C GLY A 149 -5.81 0.84 -12.75
N ARG A 150 -5.72 1.49 -13.92
CA ARG A 150 -5.37 0.82 -15.18
C ARG A 150 -3.96 0.24 -15.17
N THR A 151 -2.95 0.98 -14.64
CA THR A 151 -1.58 0.41 -14.53
C THR A 151 -1.56 -0.82 -13.63
N LYS A 152 -2.29 -0.80 -12.51
CA LYS A 152 -2.39 -1.97 -11.61
C LYS A 152 -3.04 -3.17 -12.31
N LEU A 153 -4.14 -2.94 -13.04
CA LEU A 153 -4.79 -4.01 -13.81
C LEU A 153 -3.86 -4.58 -14.91
N PHE A 154 -3.16 -3.73 -15.66
CA PHE A 154 -2.22 -4.20 -16.69
C PHE A 154 -1.10 -5.04 -16.07
N ILE A 155 -0.60 -4.67 -14.89
CA ILE A 155 0.40 -5.47 -14.19
C ILE A 155 -0.19 -6.81 -13.73
N GLU A 156 -1.43 -6.85 -13.25
CA GLU A 156 -2.09 -8.12 -12.91
C GLU A 156 -2.16 -9.06 -14.13
N GLU A 157 -2.53 -8.55 -15.30
CA GLU A 157 -2.58 -9.36 -16.53
C GLU A 157 -1.17 -9.82 -16.97
N ILE A 158 -0.17 -8.94 -16.96
CA ILE A 158 1.23 -9.29 -17.25
C ILE A 158 1.73 -10.39 -16.30
N LEU A 159 1.40 -10.30 -15.02
CA LEU A 159 1.79 -11.31 -14.04
C LEU A 159 1.09 -12.65 -14.27
N ARG A 160 -0.16 -12.66 -14.73
CA ARG A 160 -0.89 -13.88 -15.14
C ARG A 160 -0.21 -14.54 -16.33
N ASP A 161 0.10 -13.76 -17.38
CA ASP A 161 0.80 -14.26 -18.56
C ASP A 161 2.20 -14.78 -18.20
N TRP A 162 2.93 -14.04 -17.34
CA TRP A 162 4.24 -14.48 -16.84
C TRP A 162 4.15 -15.79 -16.07
N ALA A 163 3.16 -15.96 -15.20
CA ALA A 163 2.98 -17.19 -14.43
C ALA A 163 2.59 -18.38 -15.31
N ALA A 164 1.82 -18.17 -16.38
CA ALA A 164 1.40 -19.21 -17.28
C ALA A 164 2.55 -19.89 -18.04
N THR A 165 3.74 -19.27 -18.10
CA THR A 165 4.92 -19.82 -18.79
C THR A 165 5.61 -20.95 -18.02
N ASP A 166 5.35 -21.09 -16.71
CA ASP A 166 5.99 -22.12 -15.86
C ASP A 166 5.10 -22.42 -14.65
N PRO A 167 4.65 -23.68 -14.46
CA PRO A 167 3.77 -24.06 -13.35
C PRO A 167 4.40 -23.91 -11.96
N GLN A 168 5.71 -23.71 -11.87
CA GLN A 168 6.41 -23.42 -10.61
C GLN A 168 6.36 -21.93 -10.24
N LYS A 169 5.97 -21.07 -11.18
CA LYS A 169 5.78 -19.64 -10.88
C LYS A 169 4.57 -19.46 -9.97
N SER A 170 4.73 -18.59 -8.98
CA SER A 170 3.72 -18.28 -7.98
C SER A 170 3.53 -16.78 -7.85
N VAL A 171 2.33 -16.34 -8.07
CA VAL A 171 1.93 -14.92 -8.04
C VAL A 171 0.80 -14.74 -7.06
N MET A 172 0.96 -13.81 -6.12
CA MET A 172 -0.11 -13.34 -5.26
C MET A 172 -0.42 -11.88 -5.58
N LEU A 173 -1.62 -11.61 -6.04
CA LEU A 173 -2.15 -10.28 -6.34
C LEU A 173 -2.95 -9.80 -5.13
N LEU A 174 -2.42 -8.84 -4.37
CA LEU A 174 -3.09 -8.31 -3.19
C LEU A 174 -3.80 -7.00 -3.55
N ARG A 175 -5.12 -7.03 -3.60
CA ARG A 175 -5.96 -5.84 -3.84
C ARG A 175 -6.34 -5.24 -2.49
N TYR A 176 -5.62 -4.22 -2.05
CA TYR A 176 -5.98 -3.57 -0.81
C TYR A 176 -6.75 -2.27 -0.98
N PHE A 177 -7.52 -1.98 0.07
CA PHE A 177 -8.40 -0.83 0.13
C PHE A 177 -7.62 0.40 0.63
N ASN A 178 -7.97 1.03 1.72
CA ASN A 178 -7.33 2.27 2.16
C ASN A 178 -6.35 2.03 3.32
N PRO A 179 -5.04 1.85 3.07
CA PRO A 179 -4.08 1.70 4.15
C PRO A 179 -3.98 2.98 4.97
N VAL A 180 -4.06 2.84 6.28
CA VAL A 180 -3.91 3.93 7.26
C VAL A 180 -3.21 3.41 8.51
N GLY A 181 -2.84 4.28 9.42
CA GLY A 181 -2.14 3.88 10.65
C GLY A 181 -0.65 4.22 10.59
N ALA A 182 0.04 3.83 11.64
CA ALA A 182 1.48 3.95 11.80
C ALA A 182 1.95 2.81 12.70
N HIS A 183 3.25 2.63 12.86
CA HIS A 183 3.77 1.68 13.83
C HIS A 183 3.46 2.15 15.28
N ALA A 184 3.17 1.20 16.16
CA ALA A 184 2.79 1.48 17.54
C ALA A 184 3.83 2.28 18.34
N SER A 185 5.10 2.25 17.95
CA SER A 185 6.17 3.07 18.56
C SER A 185 6.05 4.56 18.24
N GLY A 186 5.42 4.94 17.13
CA GLY A 186 5.44 6.29 16.58
C GLY A 186 6.72 6.66 15.82
N GLU A 187 7.58 5.69 15.51
CA GLU A 187 8.84 5.94 14.79
C GLU A 187 8.74 5.83 13.28
N ILE A 188 7.81 5.00 12.77
CA ILE A 188 7.52 4.90 11.33
C ILE A 188 6.03 5.09 11.06
N GLY A 189 5.72 5.81 9.97
CA GLY A 189 4.37 6.14 9.55
C GLY A 189 4.32 6.64 8.11
N GLU A 190 3.17 7.13 7.68
CA GLU A 190 3.03 7.73 6.34
C GLU A 190 3.54 9.18 6.37
N ASP A 191 4.52 9.46 5.52
CA ASP A 191 5.09 10.81 5.33
C ASP A 191 5.08 11.17 3.84
N PRO A 192 3.93 11.62 3.32
CA PRO A 192 3.81 11.97 1.91
C PRO A 192 4.56 13.25 1.59
N CYS A 193 5.33 13.25 0.50
CA CYS A 193 5.91 14.46 -0.04
C CYS A 193 4.81 15.47 -0.44
N GLY A 194 4.90 16.71 0.04
CA GLY A 194 3.95 17.77 -0.30
C GLY A 194 2.58 17.65 0.38
N THR A 195 1.51 17.88 -0.39
CA THR A 195 0.14 17.82 0.13
C THR A 195 -0.37 16.38 0.16
N PRO A 196 -0.80 15.85 1.33
CA PRO A 196 -1.38 14.51 1.38
C PRO A 196 -2.63 14.39 0.50
N ASN A 197 -2.67 13.33 -0.30
CA ASN A 197 -3.84 12.99 -1.10
C ASN A 197 -4.85 12.10 -0.34
N ASN A 198 -4.39 11.42 0.71
CA ASN A 198 -5.20 10.55 1.55
C ASN A 198 -5.81 11.33 2.73
N LEU A 199 -7.01 10.90 3.17
CA LEU A 199 -7.78 11.56 4.22
C LEU A 199 -7.01 11.63 5.55
N VAL A 200 -6.52 10.50 6.05
CA VAL A 200 -5.97 10.41 7.42
C VAL A 200 -4.67 11.18 7.59
N PRO A 201 -3.67 11.12 6.67
CA PRO A 201 -2.50 11.99 6.75
C PRO A 201 -2.85 13.48 6.68
N PHE A 202 -3.87 13.85 5.90
CA PHE A 202 -4.32 15.23 5.85
C PHE A 202 -4.92 15.68 7.19
N ILE A 203 -5.79 14.85 7.80
CA ILE A 203 -6.35 15.09 9.14
C ILE A 203 -5.22 15.23 10.17
N ALA A 204 -4.21 14.36 10.12
CA ALA A 204 -3.07 14.42 11.02
C ALA A 204 -2.30 15.75 10.92
N GLN A 205 -2.09 16.26 9.69
CA GLN A 205 -1.47 17.57 9.46
C GLN A 205 -2.34 18.73 9.95
N VAL A 206 -3.67 18.62 9.88
CA VAL A 206 -4.58 19.60 10.50
C VAL A 206 -4.45 19.55 12.04
N ALA A 207 -4.46 18.36 12.63
CA ALA A 207 -4.39 18.18 14.08
C ALA A 207 -3.08 18.73 14.70
N VAL A 208 -1.94 18.66 13.99
CA VAL A 208 -0.66 19.26 14.46
C VAL A 208 -0.50 20.72 14.07
N GLY A 209 -1.45 21.32 13.33
CA GLY A 209 -1.43 22.74 12.97
C GLY A 209 -0.62 23.07 11.70
N ARG A 210 -0.19 22.08 10.91
CA ARG A 210 0.45 22.31 9.60
C ARG A 210 -0.54 22.82 8.54
N ARG A 211 -1.85 22.55 8.76
CA ARG A 211 -2.94 22.97 7.86
C ARG A 211 -4.09 23.52 8.68
N ASP A 212 -4.78 24.51 8.13
CA ASP A 212 -5.86 25.22 8.82
C ASP A 212 -7.11 24.36 8.96
N ARG A 213 -7.49 23.64 7.91
CA ARG A 213 -8.74 22.85 7.86
C ARG A 213 -8.70 21.74 6.83
N LEU A 214 -9.56 20.75 7.01
CA LEU A 214 -9.84 19.68 6.06
C LEU A 214 -10.96 20.07 5.10
N LYS A 215 -10.89 19.64 3.84
CA LYS A 215 -12.02 19.66 2.90
C LYS A 215 -12.68 18.28 2.86
N VAL A 216 -13.97 18.23 3.17
CA VAL A 216 -14.82 17.04 3.02
C VAL A 216 -15.52 17.14 1.67
N PHE A 217 -15.20 16.25 0.74
CA PHE A 217 -15.69 16.32 -0.63
C PHE A 217 -17.05 15.62 -0.78
N GLY A 218 -18.13 16.42 -0.75
CA GLY A 218 -19.51 15.95 -0.80
C GLY A 218 -20.06 15.54 0.57
N ASP A 219 -21.32 15.89 0.81
CA ASP A 219 -22.12 15.49 1.98
C ASP A 219 -23.53 15.05 1.58
N ASP A 220 -23.70 14.75 0.30
CA ASP A 220 -24.95 14.39 -0.36
C ASP A 220 -24.90 12.99 -1.03
N TYR A 221 -23.91 12.13 -0.64
CA TYR A 221 -23.88 10.75 -1.09
C TYR A 221 -25.04 9.94 -0.46
N ASP A 222 -25.45 8.88 -1.16
CA ASP A 222 -26.38 7.89 -0.63
C ASP A 222 -25.68 6.99 0.39
N THR A 223 -25.43 7.55 1.57
CA THR A 223 -24.75 6.96 2.71
C THR A 223 -25.38 7.49 4.01
N PRO A 224 -25.23 6.81 5.15
CA PRO A 224 -25.91 7.20 6.40
C PRO A 224 -25.68 8.63 6.88
N ASP A 225 -24.52 9.23 6.60
CA ASP A 225 -24.18 10.60 7.01
C ASP A 225 -23.90 11.55 5.84
N GLY A 226 -24.17 11.07 4.61
CA GLY A 226 -23.98 11.82 3.37
C GLY A 226 -22.53 11.87 2.88
N THR A 227 -21.55 11.38 3.64
CA THR A 227 -20.14 11.39 3.22
C THR A 227 -19.69 10.04 2.66
N GLY A 228 -18.61 10.03 1.88
CA GLY A 228 -18.12 8.81 1.26
C GLY A 228 -17.64 7.77 2.28
N ILE A 229 -17.91 6.49 2.00
CA ILE A 229 -17.55 5.34 2.85
C ILE A 229 -16.37 4.60 2.23
N ARG A 230 -15.35 4.30 3.04
CA ARG A 230 -14.15 3.54 2.64
C ARG A 230 -13.81 2.47 3.66
N ASP A 231 -13.20 1.38 3.19
CA ASP A 231 -12.61 0.36 4.06
C ASP A 231 -11.19 0.78 4.39
N TYR A 232 -10.98 1.19 5.63
CA TYR A 232 -9.65 1.55 6.14
C TYR A 232 -9.03 0.34 6.80
N ILE A 233 -7.81 -0.01 6.38
CA ILE A 233 -7.04 -1.11 6.94
C ILE A 233 -5.77 -0.58 7.60
N HIS A 234 -5.47 -1.08 8.80
CA HIS A 234 -4.24 -0.69 9.49
C HIS A 234 -3.01 -1.21 8.73
N VAL A 235 -2.01 -0.35 8.53
CA VAL A 235 -0.80 -0.69 7.77
C VAL A 235 -0.02 -1.88 8.36
N SER A 236 -0.04 -2.07 9.68
CA SER A 236 0.57 -3.26 10.30
C SER A 236 -0.20 -4.54 10.01
N ASP A 237 -1.55 -4.49 9.99
CA ASP A 237 -2.34 -5.64 9.54
C ASP A 237 -2.07 -5.94 8.07
N LEU A 238 -1.99 -4.91 7.22
CA LEU A 238 -1.65 -5.06 5.82
C LEU A 238 -0.27 -5.70 5.65
N ALA A 239 0.73 -5.28 6.44
CA ALA A 239 2.08 -5.85 6.45
C ALA A 239 2.06 -7.35 6.80
N THR A 240 1.32 -7.76 7.85
CA THR A 240 1.16 -9.18 8.17
C THR A 240 0.46 -9.95 7.06
N GLY A 241 -0.46 -9.32 6.32
CA GLY A 241 -1.09 -9.89 5.12
C GLY A 241 -0.09 -10.20 4.01
N HIS A 242 0.91 -9.32 3.80
CA HIS A 242 1.99 -9.58 2.83
C HIS A 242 2.88 -10.75 3.27
N VAL A 243 3.20 -10.88 4.55
CA VAL A 243 3.95 -12.03 5.07
C VAL A 243 3.17 -13.33 4.91
N ALA A 244 1.85 -13.32 5.17
CA ALA A 244 0.99 -14.47 4.93
C ALA A 244 0.93 -14.86 3.45
N ALA A 245 0.84 -13.87 2.55
CA ALA A 245 0.89 -14.07 1.10
C ALA A 245 2.24 -14.66 0.64
N LEU A 246 3.35 -14.15 1.18
CA LEU A 246 4.68 -14.67 0.90
C LEU A 246 4.82 -16.14 1.34
N ASN A 247 4.29 -16.49 2.50
CA ASN A 247 4.28 -17.86 3.00
C ASN A 247 3.41 -18.78 2.11
N TYR A 248 2.30 -18.27 1.59
CA TYR A 248 1.45 -19.01 0.65
C TYR A 248 2.21 -19.28 -0.67
N THR A 249 2.82 -18.25 -1.28
CA THR A 249 3.57 -18.39 -2.54
C THR A 249 4.77 -19.34 -2.41
N SER A 250 5.30 -19.54 -1.19
CA SER A 250 6.40 -20.47 -0.96
C SER A 250 6.00 -21.94 -1.12
N ARG A 251 4.71 -22.25 -1.05
CA ARG A 251 4.14 -23.61 -1.02
C ARG A 251 3.25 -23.93 -2.22
N HIS A 252 2.78 -22.92 -2.95
CA HIS A 252 1.81 -23.09 -4.03
C HIS A 252 2.28 -22.34 -5.27
N GLY A 253 2.08 -22.94 -6.42
CA GLY A 253 2.26 -22.30 -7.73
C GLY A 253 0.96 -21.69 -8.25
N GLY A 254 1.04 -21.01 -9.40
CA GLY A 254 -0.11 -20.39 -10.05
C GLY A 254 -0.36 -18.96 -9.58
N VAL A 255 -1.55 -18.44 -9.89
CA VAL A 255 -1.93 -17.06 -9.61
C VAL A 255 -3.14 -17.03 -8.68
N GLU A 256 -2.99 -16.33 -7.56
CA GLU A 256 -4.09 -16.05 -6.65
C GLU A 256 -4.31 -14.54 -6.50
N VAL A 257 -5.57 -14.17 -6.34
CA VAL A 257 -6.00 -12.79 -6.06
C VAL A 257 -6.67 -12.77 -4.71
N VAL A 258 -6.32 -11.82 -3.85
CA VAL A 258 -6.89 -11.69 -2.51
C VAL A 258 -7.12 -10.23 -2.15
N ASN A 259 -8.31 -9.92 -1.68
CA ASN A 259 -8.62 -8.62 -1.09
C ASN A 259 -8.06 -8.50 0.33
N LEU A 260 -7.37 -7.41 0.60
CA LEU A 260 -6.94 -7.05 1.96
C LEU A 260 -7.68 -5.79 2.43
N GLY A 261 -8.61 -5.98 3.33
CA GLY A 261 -9.44 -4.96 3.96
C GLY A 261 -9.90 -5.43 5.32
N THR A 262 -10.77 -4.65 5.96
CA THR A 262 -11.44 -5.03 7.23
C THR A 262 -12.83 -5.60 6.99
N GLY A 263 -13.38 -5.43 5.79
CA GLY A 263 -14.77 -5.74 5.47
C GLY A 263 -15.77 -4.73 6.08
N ARG A 264 -15.28 -3.61 6.60
CA ARG A 264 -16.10 -2.58 7.26
C ARG A 264 -15.85 -1.24 6.61
N GLY A 265 -16.92 -0.66 6.07
CA GLY A 265 -16.89 0.70 5.59
C GLY A 265 -16.96 1.71 6.73
N GLN A 266 -16.16 2.77 6.65
CA GLN A 266 -16.16 3.89 7.59
C GLN A 266 -16.37 5.18 6.79
N SER A 267 -17.26 6.07 7.26
CA SER A 267 -17.51 7.34 6.61
C SER A 267 -16.41 8.37 6.91
N VAL A 268 -16.34 9.43 6.11
CA VAL A 268 -15.37 10.52 6.37
C VAL A 268 -15.65 11.16 7.74
N ARG A 269 -16.92 11.33 8.14
CA ARG A 269 -17.29 11.92 9.45
C ARG A 269 -16.90 11.00 10.60
N GLU A 270 -17.07 9.69 10.46
CA GLU A 270 -16.61 8.72 11.47
C GLU A 270 -15.09 8.78 11.67
N VAL A 271 -14.32 8.88 10.58
CA VAL A 271 -12.85 9.02 10.65
C VAL A 271 -12.44 10.32 11.34
N ILE A 272 -13.09 11.45 11.00
CA ILE A 272 -12.85 12.76 11.66
C ILE A 272 -13.11 12.65 13.18
N ALA A 273 -14.25 12.08 13.56
CA ALA A 273 -14.63 11.91 14.96
C ALA A 273 -13.65 11.00 15.72
N ALA A 274 -13.26 9.87 15.13
CA ALA A 274 -12.28 8.96 15.72
C ALA A 274 -10.91 9.63 15.89
N PHE A 275 -10.48 10.43 14.91
CA PHE A 275 -9.20 11.13 15.00
C PHE A 275 -9.23 12.28 16.02
N ALA A 276 -10.31 13.04 16.10
CA ALA A 276 -10.51 14.07 17.13
C ALA A 276 -10.44 13.46 18.54
N LYS A 277 -11.10 12.31 18.74
CA LYS A 277 -11.03 11.54 20.00
C LYS A 277 -9.60 11.08 20.32
N ALA A 278 -8.89 10.53 19.31
CA ALA A 278 -7.53 9.99 19.50
C ALA A 278 -6.49 11.08 19.79
N SER A 279 -6.62 12.24 19.15
CA SER A 279 -5.70 13.37 19.28
C SER A 279 -6.02 14.32 20.44
N GLY A 280 -7.27 14.32 20.91
CA GLY A 280 -7.78 15.35 21.84
C GLY A 280 -7.81 16.76 21.22
N ARG A 281 -7.84 16.84 19.87
CA ARG A 281 -7.84 18.08 19.10
C ARG A 281 -9.10 18.18 18.25
N ASP A 282 -9.63 19.39 18.10
CA ASP A 282 -10.63 19.67 17.09
C ASP A 282 -10.02 19.52 15.70
N ILE A 283 -10.81 19.00 14.77
CA ILE A 283 -10.45 18.87 13.36
C ILE A 283 -11.33 19.81 12.55
N PRO A 284 -10.93 21.07 12.36
CA PRO A 284 -11.68 22.03 11.55
C PRO A 284 -11.85 21.49 10.13
N HIS A 285 -13.08 21.51 9.63
CA HIS A 285 -13.38 21.05 8.28
C HIS A 285 -14.49 21.86 7.63
N GLU A 286 -14.51 21.84 6.31
CA GLU A 286 -15.55 22.47 5.47
C GLU A 286 -16.01 21.49 4.41
N ILE A 287 -17.29 21.60 4.00
CA ILE A 287 -17.83 20.82 2.90
C ILE A 287 -17.39 21.46 1.58
N ALA A 288 -16.89 20.65 0.68
CA ALA A 288 -16.53 21.03 -0.68
C ALA A 288 -17.32 20.19 -1.69
N PRO A 289 -17.45 20.64 -2.94
CA PRO A 289 -18.09 19.84 -3.99
C PRO A 289 -17.46 18.46 -4.14
N ARG A 290 -18.25 17.44 -4.55
CA ARG A 290 -17.76 16.10 -4.84
C ARG A 290 -16.59 16.14 -5.82
N ARG A 291 -15.60 15.27 -5.62
CA ARG A 291 -14.55 15.04 -6.61
C ARG A 291 -15.15 14.26 -7.79
N ARG A 292 -14.61 14.49 -8.98
CA ARG A 292 -14.99 13.71 -10.17
C ARG A 292 -14.71 12.23 -9.95
N ALA A 293 -15.65 11.36 -10.32
CA ALA A 293 -15.56 9.91 -10.23
C ALA A 293 -15.32 9.36 -8.79
N ASP A 294 -15.72 10.12 -7.75
CA ASP A 294 -15.68 9.62 -6.38
C ASP A 294 -16.88 8.69 -6.10
N ILE A 295 -16.60 7.52 -5.52
CA ILE A 295 -17.59 6.46 -5.29
C ILE A 295 -18.18 6.61 -3.90
N ALA A 296 -19.52 6.44 -3.75
CA ALA A 296 -20.20 6.58 -2.47
C ALA A 296 -19.72 5.59 -1.41
N SER A 297 -19.62 4.30 -1.76
CA SER A 297 -19.23 3.23 -0.82
C SER A 297 -18.23 2.27 -1.47
N PHE A 298 -17.17 1.93 -0.71
CA PHE A 298 -16.05 1.13 -1.22
C PHE A 298 -15.43 0.30 -0.10
N TYR A 299 -15.82 -1.00 0.03
CA TYR A 299 -15.33 -1.90 1.06
C TYR A 299 -15.27 -3.36 0.61
N ALA A 300 -14.35 -4.14 1.23
CA ALA A 300 -13.97 -5.48 0.83
C ALA A 300 -14.92 -6.58 1.33
N SER A 301 -15.02 -7.67 0.56
CA SER A 301 -15.19 -9.00 1.13
C SER A 301 -13.82 -9.54 1.53
N THR A 302 -13.69 -10.08 2.75
CA THR A 302 -12.40 -10.56 3.32
C THR A 302 -12.37 -12.08 3.49
N GLU A 303 -13.41 -12.78 3.03
CA GLU A 303 -13.57 -14.22 3.21
C GLU A 303 -12.42 -15.01 2.57
N LYS A 304 -12.01 -14.63 1.36
CA LYS A 304 -10.92 -15.34 0.66
C LYS A 304 -9.58 -15.17 1.38
N ALA A 305 -9.28 -14.00 1.94
CA ALA A 305 -8.07 -13.79 2.74
C ALA A 305 -8.04 -14.71 3.96
N LYS A 306 -9.17 -14.85 4.65
CA LYS A 306 -9.29 -15.73 5.80
C LYS A 306 -9.15 -17.20 5.42
N LEU A 307 -9.81 -17.64 4.35
CA LEU A 307 -9.78 -19.04 3.91
C LEU A 307 -8.43 -19.46 3.33
N LEU A 308 -7.84 -18.61 2.47
CA LEU A 308 -6.63 -18.95 1.73
C LEU A 308 -5.36 -18.69 2.52
N LEU A 309 -5.29 -17.53 3.20
CA LEU A 309 -4.08 -17.08 3.91
C LEU A 309 -4.16 -17.32 5.43
N GLY A 310 -5.32 -17.71 5.98
CA GLY A 310 -5.54 -17.75 7.43
C GLY A 310 -5.40 -16.37 8.09
N TRP A 311 -5.57 -15.30 7.30
CA TRP A 311 -5.32 -13.93 7.71
C TRP A 311 -6.61 -13.10 7.79
N GLN A 312 -6.65 -12.21 8.77
CA GLN A 312 -7.71 -11.21 8.89
C GLN A 312 -7.16 -9.97 9.62
N ALA A 313 -7.65 -8.79 9.25
CA ALA A 313 -7.34 -7.53 9.94
C ALA A 313 -7.86 -7.55 11.39
N ARG A 314 -7.09 -7.00 12.33
CA ARG A 314 -7.37 -7.04 13.78
C ARG A 314 -7.48 -5.66 14.40
N LEU A 315 -6.79 -4.65 13.86
CA LEU A 315 -6.71 -3.32 14.42
C LEU A 315 -7.93 -2.49 13.99
N SER A 316 -8.47 -1.75 14.96
CA SER A 316 -9.67 -0.92 14.78
C SER A 316 -9.35 0.47 14.21
N LEU A 317 -10.39 1.22 13.80
CA LEU A 317 -10.26 2.62 13.41
C LEU A 317 -9.67 3.48 14.56
N ASP A 318 -10.05 3.21 15.80
CA ASP A 318 -9.50 3.90 16.98
C ASP A 318 -7.98 3.62 17.11
N ASP A 319 -7.51 2.39 16.81
CA ASP A 319 -6.09 2.04 16.79
C ASP A 319 -5.36 2.78 15.67
N MET A 320 -5.94 2.79 14.47
CA MET A 320 -5.41 3.51 13.31
C MET A 320 -5.17 4.99 13.63
N CYS A 321 -6.21 5.66 14.14
CA CYS A 321 -6.14 7.08 14.49
C CYS A 321 -5.13 7.34 15.63
N ARG A 322 -5.11 6.49 16.66
CA ARG A 322 -4.20 6.62 17.80
C ARG A 322 -2.74 6.50 17.37
N TYR A 323 -2.41 5.55 16.47
CA TYR A 323 -1.03 5.33 16.02
C TYR A 323 -0.59 6.39 15.03
N VAL A 324 -1.47 6.85 14.14
CA VAL A 324 -1.17 8.02 13.27
C VAL A 324 -0.94 9.27 14.12
N TRP A 325 -1.77 9.52 15.14
CA TRP A 325 -1.56 10.66 16.00
C TRP A 325 -0.23 10.59 16.75
N ARG A 326 0.13 9.41 17.27
CA ARG A 326 1.44 9.20 17.91
C ARG A 326 2.59 9.51 16.95
N TRP A 327 2.53 8.94 15.73
CA TRP A 327 3.52 9.23 14.68
C TRP A 327 3.60 10.72 14.40
N GLN A 328 2.51 11.36 14.03
CA GLN A 328 2.51 12.76 13.61
C GLN A 328 2.88 13.73 14.75
N SER A 329 2.49 13.45 15.99
CA SER A 329 2.84 14.29 17.12
C SER A 329 4.31 14.19 17.51
N GLN A 330 4.95 13.05 17.29
CA GLN A 330 6.40 12.85 17.50
C GLN A 330 7.24 13.30 16.31
N ASN A 331 6.66 13.36 15.12
CA ASN A 331 7.30 13.74 13.87
C ASN A 331 6.45 14.81 13.15
N PRO A 332 6.34 16.02 13.70
CA PRO A 332 5.44 17.03 13.15
C PRO A 332 5.79 17.42 11.72
N GLU A 333 7.08 17.39 11.35
CA GLU A 333 7.58 17.68 10.00
C GLU A 333 7.84 16.42 9.14
N GLY A 334 7.50 15.22 9.64
CA GLY A 334 7.75 13.95 8.97
C GLY A 334 9.11 13.35 9.32
N TYR A 335 9.69 12.59 8.37
CA TYR A 335 11.06 12.14 8.51
C TYR A 335 11.99 13.34 8.29
N GLU A 336 12.70 13.76 9.33
CA GLU A 336 13.72 14.79 9.18
C GLU A 336 14.80 14.26 8.23
N TYR A 337 15.01 14.98 7.15
CA TYR A 337 16.14 14.75 6.25
C TYR A 337 17.36 15.41 6.93
N GLY A 338 18.26 14.57 7.43
CA GLY A 338 19.54 15.02 7.99
C GLY A 338 20.45 15.61 6.93
#